data_ba9dc26110187afe854821bb05bc263a
#
_entry.id   ba9dc26110187afe854821bb05bc263a
#
_cell.length_a   1.000
_cell.length_b   1.000
_cell.length_c   1.000
_cell.angle_alpha   90.00
_cell.angle_beta   90.00
_cell.angle_gamma   90.00
#
_symmetry.space_group_name_H-M   'P 1'
#
loop_
_entity.id
_entity.type
_entity.pdbx_description
1 polymer ?
#
loop_
_entity_poly.entity_id
_entity_poly.type
_entity_poly.pdbx_seq_one_letter_code
_entity_poly.pdbx_strand_id
1 'polypeptide(L)'
;PDGLAINGETGAIDVNASETGLKYKVTFTPEGSSSSCETFVTVGGVNYRDGIYVLGQNQIQAAPIYNGVPGLLLPCDDGDDDDDDDTSCDFDVEDQNGISLEDLGFEISSKGVFDLQKTVENGTFGAIPVNGQVLDVELLYRLPDLSNLALNSIPLRFFYFETVADIPQALLDDIEEKNDLINERRGGNWVNFRSLNE
;
A
#
# COMPACT_ATOMS: atom_id res chain seq x y z
N PRO A 1 7.86 -3.46 4.99
CA PRO A 1 9.00 -2.56 4.80
C PRO A 1 8.50 -1.15 4.49
N ASP A 2 9.14 -0.14 5.09
CA ASP A 2 8.79 1.25 4.82
C ASP A 2 9.80 1.81 3.80
N GLY A 3 9.32 2.17 2.61
CA GLY A 3 10.10 2.82 1.58
C GLY A 3 10.96 1.91 0.69
N LEU A 4 12.02 2.48 0.10
CA LEU A 4 12.92 1.81 -0.84
C LEU A 4 14.13 1.22 -0.12
N ALA A 5 14.29 -0.10 -0.17
CA ALA A 5 15.48 -0.77 0.32
C ALA A 5 16.62 -0.65 -0.71
N ILE A 6 17.49 0.35 -0.54
CA ILE A 6 18.63 0.60 -1.42
C ILE A 6 19.93 0.60 -0.64
N ASN A 7 20.95 -0.06 -1.18
CA ASN A 7 22.30 -0.02 -0.65
C ASN A 7 22.98 1.30 -1.03
N GLY A 8 23.32 2.14 -0.04
CA GLY A 8 23.89 3.46 -0.25
C GLY A 8 25.27 3.49 -0.89
N GLU A 9 26.02 2.38 -0.83
CA GLU A 9 27.36 2.28 -1.43
C GLU A 9 27.32 1.82 -2.89
N THR A 10 26.44 0.85 -3.17
CA THR A 10 26.40 0.18 -4.48
C THR A 10 25.25 0.66 -5.36
N GLY A 11 24.23 1.31 -4.78
CA GLY A 11 22.99 1.64 -5.45
C GLY A 11 22.09 0.43 -5.76
N ALA A 12 22.44 -0.77 -5.26
CA ALA A 12 21.62 -1.96 -5.45
C ALA A 12 20.30 -1.85 -4.68
N ILE A 13 19.20 -2.13 -5.36
CA ILE A 13 17.84 -2.11 -4.80
C ILE A 13 17.40 -3.55 -4.52
N ASP A 14 16.95 -3.81 -3.30
CA ASP A 14 16.27 -5.04 -2.93
C ASP A 14 14.76 -4.82 -3.11
N VAL A 15 14.22 -5.37 -4.20
CA VAL A 15 12.80 -5.22 -4.55
C VAL A 15 11.90 -5.93 -3.53
N ASN A 16 12.33 -7.07 -3.00
CA ASN A 16 11.53 -7.84 -2.03
C ASN A 16 11.50 -7.18 -0.64
N ALA A 17 12.49 -6.35 -0.34
CA ALA A 17 12.55 -5.58 0.89
C ALA A 17 12.04 -4.14 0.73
N SER A 18 11.57 -3.78 -0.47
CA SER A 18 11.02 -2.45 -0.77
C SER A 18 9.50 -2.48 -0.74
N GLU A 19 8.91 -1.36 -0.39
CA GLU A 19 7.46 -1.16 -0.45
C GLU A 19 7.00 -1.09 -1.91
N THR A 20 5.99 -1.87 -2.25
CA THR A 20 5.43 -1.99 -3.62
C THR A 20 4.44 -0.86 -3.93
N GLY A 21 4.07 -0.73 -5.21
CA GLY A 21 3.06 0.22 -5.65
C GLY A 21 3.47 1.69 -5.52
N LEU A 22 4.75 1.97 -5.35
CA LEU A 22 5.27 3.33 -5.14
C LEU A 22 6.33 3.70 -6.15
N LYS A 23 6.40 5.02 -6.43
CA LYS A 23 7.41 5.64 -7.28
C LYS A 23 8.39 6.42 -6.42
N TYR A 24 9.65 6.12 -6.52
CA TYR A 24 10.74 6.70 -5.76
C TYR A 24 11.59 7.61 -6.62
N LYS A 25 12.02 8.75 -6.07
CA LYS A 25 13.09 9.57 -6.65
C LYS A 25 14.39 9.23 -5.92
N VAL A 26 15.36 8.72 -6.64
CA VAL A 26 16.69 8.40 -6.13
C VAL A 26 17.64 9.51 -6.54
N THR A 27 18.28 10.15 -5.55
CA THR A 27 19.31 11.18 -5.76
C THR A 27 20.66 10.61 -5.33
N PHE A 28 21.61 10.59 -6.24
CA PHE A 28 22.98 10.15 -5.99
C PHE A 28 23.93 11.35 -5.99
N THR A 29 24.68 11.50 -4.91
CA THR A 29 25.75 12.51 -4.80
C THR A 29 27.08 11.79 -4.58
N PRO A 30 28.01 11.80 -5.55
CA PRO A 30 29.33 11.20 -5.37
C PRO A 30 30.09 11.85 -4.20
N GLU A 31 30.89 11.04 -3.50
CA GLU A 31 31.74 11.54 -2.43
C GLU A 31 32.63 12.69 -2.90
N GLY A 32 32.69 13.77 -2.14
CA GLY A 32 33.47 14.97 -2.48
C GLY A 32 32.90 15.82 -3.60
N SER A 33 31.75 15.49 -4.17
CA SER A 33 31.06 16.26 -5.22
C SER A 33 29.99 17.16 -4.63
N SER A 34 29.82 18.36 -5.19
CA SER A 34 28.64 19.21 -4.98
C SER A 34 27.55 18.97 -6.02
N SER A 35 27.78 18.10 -7.00
CA SER A 35 26.82 17.77 -8.05
C SER A 35 26.15 16.44 -7.75
N SER A 36 24.85 16.38 -7.90
CA SER A 36 24.03 15.16 -7.78
C SER A 36 23.40 14.80 -9.12
N CYS A 37 23.09 13.53 -9.31
CA CYS A 37 22.21 13.07 -10.36
C CYS A 37 20.95 12.45 -9.75
N GLU A 38 19.85 12.49 -10.49
CA GLU A 38 18.53 12.05 -10.03
C GLU A 38 17.93 11.09 -11.03
N THR A 39 17.23 10.10 -10.53
CA THR A 39 16.44 9.16 -11.34
C THR A 39 15.17 8.76 -10.61
N PHE A 40 14.21 8.23 -11.36
CA PHE A 40 13.00 7.68 -10.79
C PHE A 40 13.00 6.16 -10.93
N VAL A 41 12.58 5.49 -9.86
CA VAL A 41 12.39 4.03 -9.82
C VAL A 41 10.99 3.77 -9.32
N THR A 42 10.27 2.87 -9.98
CA THR A 42 8.97 2.37 -9.50
C THR A 42 9.15 0.92 -9.10
N VAL A 43 8.77 0.60 -7.88
CA VAL A 43 8.57 -0.79 -7.47
C VAL A 43 7.11 -1.11 -7.79
N GLY A 44 6.91 -1.96 -8.81
CA GLY A 44 5.58 -2.25 -9.36
C GLY A 44 4.65 -2.90 -8.34
N GLY A 45 3.34 -2.75 -8.58
CA GLY A 45 2.30 -3.31 -7.73
C GLY A 45 1.32 -2.27 -7.20
N VAL A 46 0.60 -2.62 -6.13
CA VAL A 46 -0.35 -1.73 -5.48
C VAL A 46 0.13 -1.27 -4.11
N ASN A 47 -0.41 -0.14 -3.68
CA ASN A 47 -0.31 0.38 -2.33
C ASN A 47 -1.65 1.00 -1.92
N TYR A 48 -1.84 1.28 -0.64
CA TYR A 48 -3.03 1.95 -0.11
C TYR A 48 -2.62 3.24 0.57
N ARG A 49 -3.51 4.24 0.50
CA ARG A 49 -3.30 5.48 1.25
C ARG A 49 -3.64 5.26 2.71
N ASP A 50 -2.77 5.75 3.57
CA ASP A 50 -3.12 5.94 4.96
C ASP A 50 -4.26 6.97 5.05
N GLY A 51 -5.31 6.65 5.79
CA GLY A 51 -6.50 7.49 5.84
C GLY A 51 -7.35 7.24 7.06
N ILE A 52 -8.21 8.21 7.35
CA ILE A 52 -9.23 8.13 8.38
C ILE A 52 -10.57 7.88 7.68
N TYR A 53 -11.19 6.77 8.01
CA TYR A 53 -12.46 6.34 7.44
C TYR A 53 -13.53 6.40 8.53
N VAL A 54 -14.54 7.25 8.34
CA VAL A 54 -15.61 7.44 9.33
C VAL A 54 -16.80 6.58 8.95
N LEU A 55 -17.08 5.56 9.76
CA LEU A 55 -18.20 4.64 9.53
C LEU A 55 -19.54 5.39 9.49
N GLY A 56 -20.43 4.95 8.61
CA GLY A 56 -21.72 5.61 8.39
C GLY A 56 -21.67 6.83 7.48
N GLN A 57 -20.51 7.16 6.90
CA GLN A 57 -20.32 8.20 5.89
C GLN A 57 -20.01 7.60 4.52
N ASN A 58 -20.13 8.42 3.44
CA ASN A 58 -19.95 7.94 2.07
C ASN A 58 -18.47 7.69 1.62
N GLN A 59 -17.51 7.75 2.53
CA GLN A 59 -16.08 7.54 2.23
C GLN A 59 -15.50 6.48 3.17
N ILE A 60 -15.97 5.26 3.00
CA ILE A 60 -15.58 4.09 3.80
C ILE A 60 -14.77 3.07 3.00
N GLN A 61 -14.44 3.40 1.75
CA GLN A 61 -13.71 2.51 0.85
C GLN A 61 -12.25 2.92 0.74
N ALA A 62 -11.36 1.96 1.03
CA ALA A 62 -9.93 2.10 0.76
C ALA A 62 -9.60 1.43 -0.57
N ALA A 63 -9.31 2.24 -1.59
CA ALA A 63 -8.96 1.77 -2.93
C ALA A 63 -7.44 1.72 -3.12
N PRO A 64 -6.91 0.72 -3.86
CA PRO A 64 -5.50 0.63 -4.15
C PRO A 64 -5.01 1.75 -5.07
N ILE A 65 -3.74 2.12 -4.92
CA ILE A 65 -3.00 2.99 -5.83
C ILE A 65 -2.04 2.12 -6.61
N TYR A 66 -2.08 2.20 -7.93
CA TYR A 66 -1.22 1.41 -8.80
C TYR A 66 0.04 2.17 -9.19
N ASN A 67 1.21 1.53 -9.05
CA ASN A 67 2.52 2.06 -9.44
C ASN A 67 2.84 3.46 -8.90
N GLY A 68 2.29 3.81 -7.73
CA GLY A 68 2.50 5.11 -7.11
C GLY A 68 1.91 6.30 -7.86
N VAL A 69 0.96 6.06 -8.76
CA VAL A 69 0.31 7.10 -9.55
C VAL A 69 -1.16 7.17 -9.19
N PRO A 70 -1.60 8.16 -8.38
CA PRO A 70 -2.99 8.32 -8.04
C PRO A 70 -3.88 8.49 -9.29
N GLY A 71 -4.92 7.65 -9.38
CA GLY A 71 -5.85 7.65 -10.51
C GLY A 71 -5.34 6.90 -11.75
N LEU A 72 -4.18 6.25 -11.70
CA LEU A 72 -3.82 5.26 -12.69
C LEU A 72 -4.72 4.03 -12.51
N LEU A 73 -5.36 3.60 -13.58
CA LEU A 73 -6.22 2.43 -13.55
C LEU A 73 -5.38 1.17 -13.29
N LEU A 74 -5.94 0.26 -12.50
CA LEU A 74 -5.39 -1.07 -12.38
C LEU A 74 -5.41 -1.76 -13.74
N PRO A 75 -4.47 -2.67 -14.02
CA PRO A 75 -4.47 -3.45 -15.25
C PRO A 75 -5.53 -4.56 -15.25
N CYS A 76 -6.48 -4.52 -14.33
CA CYS A 76 -7.59 -5.46 -14.24
C CYS A 76 -8.54 -5.23 -15.41
N ASP A 77 -8.93 -6.29 -16.09
CA ASP A 77 -9.95 -6.19 -17.14
C ASP A 77 -11.29 -5.74 -16.52
N ASP A 78 -11.98 -4.83 -17.19
CA ASP A 78 -13.35 -4.41 -16.84
C ASP A 78 -14.41 -5.36 -17.44
N GLY A 79 -13.97 -6.51 -17.95
CA GLY A 79 -14.83 -7.54 -18.56
C GLY A 79 -15.95 -7.97 -17.60
N ASP A 80 -17.15 -8.10 -18.17
CA ASP A 80 -18.31 -8.68 -17.50
C ASP A 80 -17.94 -10.06 -16.93
N ASP A 81 -18.40 -10.36 -15.74
CA ASP A 81 -18.06 -11.47 -14.84
C ASP A 81 -18.14 -12.91 -15.41
N ASP A 82 -18.18 -13.09 -16.73
CA ASP A 82 -18.47 -14.38 -17.39
C ASP A 82 -17.27 -15.03 -18.12
N ASP A 83 -16.11 -14.39 -18.18
CA ASP A 83 -14.95 -14.98 -18.85
C ASP A 83 -13.92 -15.49 -17.83
N ASP A 84 -13.74 -16.82 -17.81
CA ASP A 84 -12.64 -17.58 -17.17
C ASP A 84 -11.25 -17.20 -17.75
N ASP A 85 -11.00 -15.93 -18.03
CA ASP A 85 -9.75 -15.51 -18.65
C ASP A 85 -8.72 -15.18 -17.57
N ASP A 86 -7.58 -15.87 -17.59
CA ASP A 86 -6.42 -15.73 -16.70
C ASP A 86 -5.78 -14.31 -16.71
N THR A 87 -6.51 -13.30 -17.21
CA THR A 87 -6.06 -11.92 -17.36
C THR A 87 -6.62 -10.95 -16.32
N SER A 88 -7.45 -11.44 -15.39
CA SER A 88 -8.03 -10.64 -14.33
C SER A 88 -7.05 -10.43 -13.16
N CYS A 89 -7.21 -9.32 -12.44
CA CYS A 89 -6.56 -9.17 -11.14
C CYS A 89 -7.12 -10.18 -10.15
N ASP A 90 -6.25 -10.68 -9.29
CA ASP A 90 -6.60 -11.59 -8.21
C ASP A 90 -6.16 -10.94 -6.90
N PHE A 91 -7.12 -10.41 -6.16
CA PHE A 91 -6.89 -9.84 -4.84
C PHE A 91 -7.38 -10.79 -3.76
N ASP A 92 -6.71 -10.75 -2.61
CA ASP A 92 -6.99 -11.61 -1.47
C ASP A 92 -6.76 -13.11 -1.76
N VAL A 93 -5.63 -13.39 -2.40
CA VAL A 93 -5.16 -14.77 -2.62
C VAL A 93 -4.92 -15.42 -1.26
N GLU A 94 -5.37 -16.68 -1.11
CA GLU A 94 -5.12 -17.46 0.09
C GLU A 94 -3.62 -17.58 0.43
N ASP A 95 -3.31 -17.52 1.70
CA ASP A 95 -1.96 -17.76 2.21
C ASP A 95 -1.56 -19.26 2.14
N GLN A 96 -0.38 -19.59 2.69
CA GLN A 96 0.12 -20.97 2.73
C GLN A 96 -0.76 -21.94 3.56
N ASN A 97 -1.65 -21.40 4.39
CA ASN A 97 -2.59 -22.16 5.21
C ASN A 97 -3.99 -22.25 4.57
N GLY A 98 -4.19 -21.66 3.40
CA GLY A 98 -5.47 -21.57 2.74
C GLY A 98 -6.42 -20.58 3.41
N ILE A 99 -5.90 -19.48 3.93
CA ILE A 99 -6.65 -18.42 4.62
C ILE A 99 -6.52 -17.14 3.82
N SER A 100 -7.66 -16.55 3.46
CA SER A 100 -7.76 -15.21 2.88
C SER A 100 -8.09 -14.16 3.96
N LEU A 101 -8.03 -12.87 3.62
CA LEU A 101 -8.51 -11.83 4.52
C LEU A 101 -10.04 -11.83 4.65
N GLU A 102 -10.76 -12.29 3.61
CA GLU A 102 -12.22 -12.51 3.70
C GLU A 102 -12.58 -13.54 4.77
N ASP A 103 -11.78 -14.60 4.93
CA ASP A 103 -11.96 -15.58 6.01
C ASP A 103 -11.79 -14.96 7.41
N LEU A 104 -11.04 -13.86 7.51
CA LEU A 104 -10.84 -13.08 8.72
C LEU A 104 -11.90 -11.99 8.89
N GLY A 105 -12.88 -11.89 7.97
CA GLY A 105 -13.97 -10.95 8.01
C GLY A 105 -13.74 -9.63 7.28
N PHE A 106 -12.62 -9.46 6.59
CA PHE A 106 -12.42 -8.30 5.73
C PHE A 106 -13.34 -8.38 4.52
N GLU A 107 -13.86 -7.24 4.08
CA GLU A 107 -14.65 -7.14 2.85
C GLU A 107 -13.79 -6.50 1.77
N ILE A 108 -13.41 -7.29 0.77
CA ILE A 108 -12.51 -6.89 -0.32
C ILE A 108 -13.17 -7.20 -1.66
N SER A 109 -13.13 -6.27 -2.59
CA SER A 109 -13.61 -6.51 -3.95
C SER A 109 -12.54 -7.17 -4.82
N SER A 110 -12.94 -7.73 -5.95
CA SER A 110 -12.03 -8.27 -7.00
C SER A 110 -11.03 -7.22 -7.55
N LYS A 111 -11.26 -5.92 -7.29
CA LYS A 111 -10.35 -4.82 -7.63
C LYS A 111 -9.52 -4.33 -6.43
N GLY A 112 -9.48 -5.09 -5.33
CA GLY A 112 -8.71 -4.77 -4.13
C GLY A 112 -9.26 -3.62 -3.31
N VAL A 113 -10.52 -3.25 -3.47
CA VAL A 113 -11.15 -2.18 -2.68
C VAL A 113 -11.69 -2.77 -1.38
N PHE A 114 -11.18 -2.30 -0.25
CA PHE A 114 -11.73 -2.64 1.06
C PHE A 114 -12.98 -1.81 1.36
N ASP A 115 -14.06 -2.47 1.77
CA ASP A 115 -15.21 -1.84 2.43
C ASP A 115 -15.02 -1.92 3.94
N LEU A 116 -14.55 -0.82 4.54
CA LEU A 116 -14.17 -0.79 5.95
C LEU A 116 -15.39 -0.83 6.89
N GLN A 117 -16.55 -0.38 6.43
CA GLN A 117 -17.76 -0.50 7.22
C GLN A 117 -18.20 -1.97 7.33
N LYS A 118 -18.32 -2.65 6.21
CA LYS A 118 -18.65 -4.07 6.21
C LYS A 118 -17.61 -4.91 6.96
N THR A 119 -16.32 -4.60 6.80
CA THR A 119 -15.24 -5.23 7.56
C THR A 119 -15.49 -5.18 9.06
N VAL A 120 -15.89 -4.03 9.60
CA VAL A 120 -16.25 -3.91 11.02
C VAL A 120 -17.55 -4.66 11.34
N GLU A 121 -18.57 -4.55 10.49
CA GLU A 121 -19.86 -5.23 10.65
C GLU A 121 -19.72 -6.75 10.62
N ASN A 122 -18.80 -7.30 9.84
CA ASN A 122 -18.46 -8.72 9.79
C ASN A 122 -17.76 -9.23 11.07
N GLY A 123 -17.37 -8.32 11.96
CA GLY A 123 -16.76 -8.66 13.25
C GLY A 123 -15.26 -8.91 13.21
N THR A 124 -14.57 -8.42 12.20
CA THR A 124 -13.09 -8.51 12.06
C THR A 124 -12.37 -7.97 13.29
N PHE A 125 -12.91 -6.91 13.91
CA PHE A 125 -12.43 -6.37 15.20
C PHE A 125 -13.10 -7.00 16.43
N GLY A 126 -13.78 -8.15 16.27
CA GLY A 126 -14.57 -8.81 17.30
C GLY A 126 -16.01 -8.29 17.37
N ALA A 127 -16.85 -8.98 18.16
CA ALA A 127 -18.27 -8.63 18.31
C ALA A 127 -18.48 -7.24 18.94
N ILE A 128 -17.52 -6.77 19.71
CA ILE A 128 -17.46 -5.42 20.31
C ILE A 128 -16.05 -4.93 20.08
N PRO A 129 -15.82 -4.11 19.05
CA PRO A 129 -14.49 -3.54 18.79
C PRO A 129 -13.99 -2.70 19.97
N VAL A 130 -12.70 -2.74 20.23
CA VAL A 130 -12.08 -2.01 21.33
C VAL A 130 -11.35 -0.77 20.79
N ASN A 131 -11.59 0.38 21.40
CA ASN A 131 -10.95 1.64 21.04
C ASN A 131 -9.42 1.52 21.09
N GLY A 132 -8.73 1.86 19.99
CA GLY A 132 -7.28 1.71 19.82
C GLY A 132 -6.84 0.29 19.45
N GLN A 133 -7.75 -0.61 19.10
CA GLN A 133 -7.40 -1.96 18.61
C GLN A 133 -6.66 -1.88 17.29
N VAL A 134 -5.65 -2.75 17.13
CA VAL A 134 -4.79 -2.82 15.94
C VAL A 134 -4.86 -4.21 15.35
N LEU A 135 -4.97 -4.30 14.03
CA LEU A 135 -4.84 -5.53 13.25
C LEU A 135 -3.73 -5.35 12.20
N ASP A 136 -2.75 -6.23 12.24
CA ASP A 136 -1.71 -6.34 11.22
C ASP A 136 -2.06 -7.55 10.34
N VAL A 137 -2.17 -7.32 9.04
CA VAL A 137 -2.49 -8.35 8.04
C VAL A 137 -1.59 -8.20 6.82
N GLU A 138 -1.52 -9.24 6.02
CA GLU A 138 -0.82 -9.25 4.75
C GLU A 138 -1.81 -9.56 3.63
N LEU A 139 -2.00 -8.62 2.71
CA LEU A 139 -2.81 -8.84 1.51
C LEU A 139 -1.94 -9.48 0.43
N LEU A 140 -2.33 -10.65 -0.03
CA LEU A 140 -1.71 -11.34 -1.16
C LEU A 140 -2.50 -11.02 -2.44
N TYR A 141 -1.80 -10.73 -3.54
CA TYR A 141 -2.45 -10.37 -4.79
C TYR A 141 -1.62 -10.69 -6.01
N ARG A 142 -2.29 -10.77 -7.18
CA ARG A 142 -1.67 -10.92 -8.50
C ARG A 142 -2.24 -9.87 -9.45
N LEU A 143 -1.39 -9.36 -10.35
CA LEU A 143 -1.79 -8.41 -11.38
C LEU A 143 -1.39 -8.92 -12.76
N PRO A 144 -2.24 -8.76 -13.79
CA PRO A 144 -1.92 -9.09 -15.19
C PRO A 144 -1.08 -7.97 -15.82
N ASP A 145 0.01 -7.57 -15.17
CA ASP A 145 0.96 -6.55 -15.62
C ASP A 145 2.32 -7.18 -15.96
N LEU A 146 3.39 -6.40 -15.96
CA LEU A 146 4.74 -6.88 -16.22
C LEU A 146 5.25 -7.90 -15.19
N SER A 147 4.58 -8.04 -14.05
CA SER A 147 4.86 -9.09 -13.07
C SER A 147 4.39 -10.48 -13.53
N ASN A 148 3.59 -10.54 -14.60
CA ASN A 148 3.05 -11.76 -15.19
C ASN A 148 2.34 -12.66 -14.16
N LEU A 149 1.42 -12.07 -13.40
CA LEU A 149 0.65 -12.73 -12.34
C LEU A 149 1.52 -13.32 -11.20
N ALA A 150 2.74 -12.80 -11.03
CA ALA A 150 3.52 -13.18 -9.86
C ALA A 150 2.76 -12.83 -8.58
N LEU A 151 2.83 -13.72 -7.58
CA LEU A 151 2.26 -13.45 -6.27
C LEU A 151 3.04 -12.32 -5.59
N ASN A 152 2.34 -11.27 -5.26
CA ASN A 152 2.86 -10.14 -4.49
C ASN A 152 2.18 -10.08 -3.14
N SER A 153 2.79 -9.38 -2.19
CA SER A 153 2.20 -9.12 -0.88
C SER A 153 2.39 -7.67 -0.46
N ILE A 154 1.45 -7.18 0.33
CA ILE A 154 1.54 -5.88 0.99
C ILE A 154 1.09 -6.00 2.44
N PRO A 155 1.95 -5.63 3.42
CA PRO A 155 1.54 -5.56 4.82
C PRO A 155 0.64 -4.35 5.03
N LEU A 156 -0.49 -4.57 5.68
CA LEU A 156 -1.48 -3.55 6.00
C LEU A 156 -1.73 -3.53 7.50
N ARG A 157 -1.90 -2.33 8.04
CA ARG A 157 -2.23 -2.12 9.45
C ARG A 157 -3.53 -1.36 9.56
N PHE A 158 -4.50 -1.94 10.24
CA PHE A 158 -5.79 -1.35 10.51
C PHE A 158 -5.91 -0.98 11.99
N PHE A 159 -6.42 0.22 12.25
CA PHE A 159 -6.72 0.70 13.59
C PHE A 159 -8.22 0.92 13.71
N TYR A 160 -8.78 0.57 14.86
CA TYR A 160 -10.15 0.92 15.20
C TYR A 160 -10.17 1.97 16.30
N PHE A 161 -10.91 3.05 16.09
CA PHE A 161 -11.20 4.07 17.09
C PHE A 161 -12.70 4.37 17.09
N GLU A 162 -13.28 4.58 18.28
CA GLU A 162 -14.71 4.88 18.41
C GLU A 162 -15.05 6.25 17.81
N THR A 163 -14.16 7.21 17.99
CA THR A 163 -14.31 8.57 17.43
C THR A 163 -12.97 9.09 16.89
N VAL A 164 -13.04 10.07 16.00
CA VAL A 164 -11.83 10.76 15.49
C VAL A 164 -11.04 11.42 16.63
N ALA A 165 -11.69 11.83 17.71
CA ALA A 165 -11.01 12.43 18.86
C ALA A 165 -10.18 11.44 19.69
N ASP A 166 -10.42 10.14 19.52
CA ASP A 166 -9.65 9.08 20.19
C ASP A 166 -8.36 8.74 19.46
N ILE A 167 -8.18 9.22 18.22
CA ILE A 167 -6.97 8.95 17.43
C ILE A 167 -5.79 9.73 18.04
N PRO A 168 -4.68 9.07 18.40
CA PRO A 168 -3.50 9.75 18.91
C PRO A 168 -2.94 10.76 17.90
N GLN A 169 -2.53 11.95 18.37
CA GLN A 169 -1.98 12.98 17.49
C GLN A 169 -0.78 12.48 16.67
N ALA A 170 0.09 11.66 17.25
CA ALA A 170 1.22 11.09 16.55
C ALA A 170 0.82 10.22 15.34
N LEU A 171 -0.33 9.51 15.42
CA LEU A 171 -0.85 8.75 14.29
C LEU A 171 -1.45 9.67 13.22
N LEU A 172 -2.11 10.76 13.62
CA LEU A 172 -2.60 11.77 12.68
C LEU A 172 -1.46 12.43 11.92
N ASP A 173 -0.38 12.79 12.61
CA ASP A 173 0.81 13.39 12.02
C ASP A 173 1.50 12.42 11.04
N ASP A 174 1.59 11.13 11.38
CA ASP A 174 2.15 10.08 10.50
C ASP A 174 1.31 9.90 9.23
N ILE A 175 -0.02 9.87 9.35
CA ILE A 175 -0.94 9.79 8.20
C ILE A 175 -0.77 11.02 7.27
N GLU A 176 -0.66 12.22 7.85
CA GLU A 176 -0.46 13.46 7.09
C GLU A 176 0.87 13.42 6.33
N GLU A 177 1.97 13.06 7.01
CA GLU A 177 3.31 12.95 6.42
C GLU A 177 3.32 11.95 5.25
N LYS A 178 2.76 10.74 5.45
CA LYS A 178 2.68 9.72 4.40
C LYS A 178 1.81 10.14 3.21
N ASN A 179 0.69 10.80 3.48
CA ASN A 179 -0.18 11.32 2.43
C ASN A 179 0.49 12.45 1.63
N ASP A 180 1.23 13.33 2.28
CA ASP A 180 2.00 14.38 1.61
C ASP A 180 3.09 13.76 0.74
N LEU A 181 3.79 12.76 1.22
CA LEU A 181 4.72 11.98 0.43
C LEU A 181 4.06 11.37 -0.82
N ILE A 182 2.87 10.81 -0.74
CA ILE A 182 2.13 10.28 -1.90
C ILE A 182 1.63 11.40 -2.82
N ASN A 183 1.19 12.53 -2.29
CA ASN A 183 0.71 13.68 -3.09
C ASN A 183 1.85 14.41 -3.80
N GLU A 184 3.00 14.58 -3.14
CA GLU A 184 4.22 15.12 -3.75
C GLU A 184 4.72 14.21 -4.88
N ARG A 185 4.41 12.92 -4.84
CA ARG A 185 4.71 11.93 -5.88
C ARG A 185 3.98 12.18 -7.21
N ARG A 186 2.96 13.01 -7.25
CA ARG A 186 2.52 13.62 -8.51
C ARG A 186 3.61 14.45 -9.19
N GLY A 187 4.59 14.92 -8.43
CA GLY A 187 5.77 15.67 -8.87
C GLY A 187 7.11 14.94 -8.71
N GLY A 188 7.13 13.72 -8.15
CA GLY A 188 8.36 12.96 -7.88
C GLY A 188 8.85 13.11 -6.43
N ASN A 189 8.89 12.01 -5.69
CA ASN A 189 9.33 11.98 -4.29
C ASN A 189 10.83 11.89 -4.12
N TRP A 190 11.25 12.48 -3.01
CA TRP A 190 12.64 12.72 -2.68
C TRP A 190 13.12 11.71 -1.63
N VAL A 191 13.90 10.71 -2.04
CA VAL A 191 14.76 10.00 -1.10
C VAL A 191 16.16 10.63 -1.23
N ASN A 192 16.53 11.45 -0.25
CA ASN A 192 17.85 12.02 -0.19
C ASN A 192 18.79 11.02 0.50
N PHE A 193 19.59 10.30 -0.29
CA PHE A 193 20.71 9.55 0.25
C PHE A 193 21.90 10.50 0.43
N ARG A 194 22.25 10.79 1.68
CA ARG A 194 23.59 11.20 2.02
C ARG A 194 24.39 9.95 2.31
N SER A 195 25.48 9.76 1.59
CA SER A 195 26.52 8.83 2.00
C SER A 195 26.95 9.24 3.41
N LEU A 196 26.55 8.48 4.41
CA LEU A 196 27.06 8.61 5.77
C LEU A 196 28.37 7.82 5.79
N ASN A 197 29.47 8.49 5.46
CA ASN A 197 30.77 8.10 5.95
C ASN A 197 31.06 8.97 7.17
N GLU A 198 30.85 8.39 8.36
CA GLU A 198 31.65 8.56 9.57
C GLU A 198 31.61 7.28 10.39
#